data_9615c78a4825447ee6703ead05a8ea51
#
_entry.id   9615c78a4825447ee6703ead05a8ea51
#
_cell.length_a   1.000
_cell.length_b   1.000
_cell.length_c   1.000
_cell.angle_alpha   90.00
_cell.angle_beta   90.00
_cell.angle_gamma   90.00
#
_symmetry.space_group_name_H-M   'P 1'
#
loop_
_entity.id
_entity.type
_entity.pdbx_description
1 polymer ?
#
loop_
_entity_poly.entity_id
_entity_poly.type
_entity_poly.pdbx_seq_one_letter_code
_entity_poly.pdbx_strand_id
1 'polypeptide(L)'
;MVKRGFSLLELVIAIFLIAVVIGTVLLLLAANLNIINKANELMIANALVQYSIEEVKNIDFPPVYADRQDRFGKEITSENSVDIENPDPDADFTPPGFADKFEVRRYNISYFSDGTVVDTTPAKSQDTYNDESFIRKIMVYVIRRKDGKLILKSSTFVSRNGLY
;
A
#
# COMPACT_ATOMS: atom_id res chain seq x y z
N MET A 1 4.69 40.34 -61.04
CA MET A 1 4.59 39.61 -59.76
C MET A 1 5.99 39.38 -59.22
N VAL A 2 6.39 40.08 -58.14
CA VAL A 2 7.69 39.91 -57.51
C VAL A 2 7.58 38.69 -56.57
N LYS A 3 8.27 37.60 -56.93
CA LYS A 3 8.41 36.43 -56.01
C LYS A 3 9.41 36.87 -54.92
N ARG A 4 8.87 37.18 -53.74
CA ARG A 4 9.71 37.38 -52.56
C ARG A 4 10.19 36.00 -52.08
N GLY A 5 11.50 35.76 -52.24
CA GLY A 5 12.15 34.58 -51.65
C GLY A 5 12.23 34.72 -50.14
N PHE A 6 12.10 33.64 -49.41
CA PHE A 6 12.32 33.60 -47.95
C PHE A 6 13.76 34.01 -47.65
N SER A 7 13.92 34.91 -46.69
CA SER A 7 15.25 35.25 -46.16
C SER A 7 15.80 34.06 -45.36
N LEU A 8 17.11 33.81 -45.48
CA LEU A 8 17.83 32.78 -44.71
C LEU A 8 17.59 32.95 -43.19
N LEU A 9 17.51 34.20 -42.73
CA LEU A 9 17.23 34.55 -41.35
C LEU A 9 15.82 34.07 -40.92
N GLU A 10 14.83 34.25 -41.80
CA GLU A 10 13.45 33.86 -41.53
C GLU A 10 13.32 32.31 -41.40
N LEU A 11 14.04 31.57 -42.23
CA LEU A 11 14.13 30.11 -42.15
C LEU A 11 14.72 29.64 -40.83
N VAL A 12 15.83 30.28 -40.39
CA VAL A 12 16.48 29.94 -39.11
C VAL A 12 15.57 30.22 -37.93
N ILE A 13 14.88 31.37 -37.92
CA ILE A 13 13.92 31.71 -36.86
C ILE A 13 12.75 30.70 -36.85
N ALA A 14 12.22 30.32 -38.00
CA ALA A 14 11.14 29.35 -38.10
C ALA A 14 11.55 27.97 -37.53
N ILE A 15 12.73 27.49 -37.89
CA ILE A 15 13.26 26.20 -37.34
C ILE A 15 13.43 26.31 -35.84
N PHE A 16 13.99 27.40 -35.30
CA PHE A 16 14.15 27.61 -33.88
C PHE A 16 12.80 27.60 -33.14
N LEU A 17 11.79 28.29 -33.63
CA LEU A 17 10.46 28.29 -33.04
C LEU A 17 9.82 26.91 -33.03
N ILE A 18 9.95 26.16 -34.13
CA ILE A 18 9.47 24.77 -34.20
C ILE A 18 10.17 23.89 -33.18
N ALA A 19 11.48 24.02 -33.04
CA ALA A 19 12.25 23.24 -32.07
C ALA A 19 11.82 23.51 -30.63
N VAL A 20 11.54 24.76 -30.27
CA VAL A 20 11.03 25.16 -28.95
C VAL A 20 9.66 24.55 -28.69
N VAL A 21 8.75 24.61 -29.68
CA VAL A 21 7.39 24.05 -29.56
C VAL A 21 7.45 22.53 -29.38
N ILE A 22 8.23 21.84 -30.21
CA ILE A 22 8.41 20.38 -30.09
C ILE A 22 8.99 20.00 -28.73
N GLY A 23 10.03 20.73 -28.27
CA GLY A 23 10.64 20.49 -26.96
C GLY A 23 9.65 20.61 -25.80
N THR A 24 8.81 21.63 -25.80
CA THR A 24 7.78 21.83 -24.76
C THR A 24 6.73 20.73 -24.78
N VAL A 25 6.28 20.30 -25.97
CA VAL A 25 5.31 19.21 -26.11
C VAL A 25 5.89 17.89 -25.58
N LEU A 26 7.15 17.58 -25.90
CA LEU A 26 7.81 16.35 -25.39
C LEU A 26 7.95 16.36 -23.88
N LEU A 27 8.28 17.50 -23.27
CA LEU A 27 8.33 17.63 -21.81
C LEU A 27 6.97 17.40 -21.15
N LEU A 28 5.90 17.95 -21.74
CA LEU A 28 4.54 17.73 -21.24
C LEU A 28 4.11 16.28 -21.36
N LEU A 29 4.44 15.60 -22.46
CA LEU A 29 4.15 14.17 -22.64
C LEU A 29 4.89 13.32 -21.59
N ALA A 30 6.17 13.59 -21.36
CA ALA A 30 6.96 12.88 -20.34
C ALA A 30 6.38 13.08 -18.93
N ALA A 31 5.97 14.29 -18.58
CA ALA A 31 5.32 14.59 -17.30
C ALA A 31 3.99 13.83 -17.15
N ASN A 32 3.17 13.80 -18.18
CA ASN A 32 1.88 13.08 -18.19
C ASN A 32 2.07 11.57 -18.02
N LEU A 33 3.05 10.95 -18.68
CA LEU A 33 3.35 9.54 -18.52
C LEU A 33 3.75 9.20 -17.07
N ASN A 34 4.54 10.05 -16.41
CA ASN A 34 4.88 9.87 -15.01
C ASN A 34 3.66 9.94 -14.08
N ILE A 35 2.73 10.85 -14.36
CA ILE A 35 1.48 10.98 -13.58
C ILE A 35 0.63 9.72 -13.77
N ILE A 36 0.46 9.25 -15.00
CA ILE A 36 -0.32 8.05 -15.32
C ILE A 36 0.28 6.82 -14.61
N ASN A 37 1.59 6.66 -14.65
CA ASN A 37 2.26 5.54 -13.98
C ASN A 37 2.03 5.56 -12.46
N LYS A 38 2.15 6.73 -11.81
CA LYS A 38 1.85 6.87 -10.38
C LYS A 38 0.38 6.60 -10.06
N ALA A 39 -0.54 7.07 -10.91
CA ALA A 39 -1.96 6.81 -10.74
C ALA A 39 -2.28 5.31 -10.83
N ASN A 40 -1.69 4.61 -11.79
CA ASN A 40 -1.83 3.16 -11.94
C ASN A 40 -1.27 2.40 -10.73
N GLU A 41 -0.11 2.79 -10.21
CA GLU A 41 0.45 2.19 -9.00
C GLU A 41 -0.47 2.37 -7.79
N LEU A 42 -1.02 3.57 -7.59
CA LEU A 42 -1.97 3.83 -6.50
C LEU A 42 -3.27 3.05 -6.66
N MET A 43 -3.76 2.89 -7.89
CA MET A 43 -4.96 2.10 -8.18
C MET A 43 -4.74 0.63 -7.81
N ILE A 44 -3.61 0.05 -8.22
CA ILE A 44 -3.24 -1.32 -7.87
C ILE A 44 -3.06 -1.47 -6.36
N ALA A 45 -2.34 -0.54 -5.72
CA ALA A 45 -2.13 -0.58 -4.28
C ALA A 45 -3.47 -0.52 -3.51
N ASN A 46 -4.42 0.31 -3.96
CA ASN A 46 -5.75 0.38 -3.36
C ASN A 46 -6.53 -0.93 -3.53
N ALA A 47 -6.46 -1.55 -4.71
CA ALA A 47 -7.08 -2.86 -4.95
C ALA A 47 -6.47 -3.96 -4.06
N LEU A 48 -5.15 -3.95 -3.84
CA LEU A 48 -4.46 -4.89 -2.95
C LEU A 48 -4.88 -4.69 -1.49
N VAL A 49 -5.03 -3.45 -1.04
CA VAL A 49 -5.55 -3.14 0.29
C VAL A 49 -6.98 -3.65 0.45
N GLN A 50 -7.86 -3.37 -0.51
CA GLN A 50 -9.25 -3.84 -0.48
C GLN A 50 -9.32 -5.37 -0.46
N TYR A 51 -8.56 -6.04 -1.32
CA TYR A 51 -8.45 -7.49 -1.32
C TYR A 51 -8.04 -8.04 0.05
N SER A 52 -6.99 -7.46 0.65
CA SER A 52 -6.48 -7.88 1.95
C SER A 52 -7.49 -7.66 3.08
N ILE A 53 -8.26 -6.56 3.04
CA ILE A 53 -9.33 -6.27 4.00
C ILE A 53 -10.51 -7.23 3.81
N GLU A 54 -10.92 -7.51 2.57
CA GLU A 54 -12.01 -8.45 2.28
C GLU A 54 -11.67 -9.89 2.69
N GLU A 55 -10.42 -10.29 2.47
CA GLU A 55 -9.93 -11.59 2.96
C GLU A 55 -10.09 -11.71 4.47
N VAL A 56 -9.69 -10.68 5.22
CA VAL A 56 -9.85 -10.63 6.68
C VAL A 56 -11.31 -10.67 7.11
N LYS A 57 -12.19 -9.99 6.38
CA LYS A 57 -13.64 -9.98 6.67
C LYS A 57 -14.30 -11.35 6.56
N ASN A 58 -13.80 -12.17 5.64
CA ASN A 58 -14.31 -13.50 5.37
C ASN A 58 -13.74 -14.56 6.32
N ILE A 59 -12.82 -14.18 7.22
CA ILE A 59 -12.32 -15.07 8.25
C ILE A 59 -13.23 -14.95 9.46
N ASP A 60 -13.78 -16.08 9.91
CA ASP A 60 -14.51 -16.14 11.18
C ASP A 60 -13.63 -15.59 12.29
N PHE A 61 -14.19 -14.69 13.12
CA PHE A 61 -13.44 -14.06 14.20
C PHE A 61 -12.95 -15.17 15.16
N PRO A 62 -11.67 -15.52 15.20
CA PRO A 62 -11.20 -16.64 15.98
C PRO A 62 -11.17 -16.28 17.46
N PRO A 63 -11.36 -17.24 18.34
CA PRO A 63 -10.82 -17.12 19.68
C PRO A 63 -9.31 -16.83 19.60
N VAL A 64 -8.79 -16.06 20.55
CA VAL A 64 -7.38 -15.61 20.58
C VAL A 64 -6.49 -16.82 20.92
N TYR A 65 -6.21 -17.68 19.93
CA TYR A 65 -5.24 -18.77 20.07
C TYR A 65 -3.97 -18.49 19.28
N ALA A 66 -2.85 -18.79 19.89
CA ALA A 66 -1.52 -18.48 19.36
C ALA A 66 -1.19 -19.07 17.97
N ASP A 67 -1.87 -20.12 17.55
CA ASP A 67 -1.65 -20.79 16.26
C ASP A 67 -2.41 -20.17 15.07
N ARG A 68 -3.12 -19.06 15.28
CA ARG A 68 -3.95 -18.40 14.27
C ARG A 68 -3.48 -17.00 13.88
N GLN A 69 -2.29 -16.62 14.29
CA GLN A 69 -1.68 -15.32 13.95
C GLN A 69 -1.65 -15.09 12.43
N ASP A 70 -1.42 -16.15 11.67
CA ASP A 70 -1.18 -16.07 10.21
C ASP A 70 -2.38 -15.60 9.39
N ARG A 71 -3.61 -15.71 9.90
CA ARG A 71 -4.80 -15.35 9.11
C ARG A 71 -5.13 -13.85 9.12
N PHE A 72 -4.90 -13.18 10.24
CA PHE A 72 -5.18 -11.73 10.38
C PHE A 72 -3.96 -10.87 10.09
N GLY A 73 -2.80 -11.45 9.95
CA GLY A 73 -1.52 -10.78 9.85
C GLY A 73 -0.68 -10.95 11.11
N LYS A 74 0.57 -10.51 11.04
CA LYS A 74 1.49 -10.56 12.18
C LYS A 74 0.94 -9.74 13.34
N GLU A 75 0.84 -10.34 14.51
CA GLU A 75 0.39 -9.64 15.71
C GLU A 75 1.48 -8.74 16.27
N ILE A 76 1.12 -7.51 16.60
CA ILE A 76 1.99 -6.51 17.18
C ILE A 76 1.27 -5.79 18.31
N THR A 77 2.02 -5.25 19.27
CA THR A 77 1.48 -4.51 20.43
C THR A 77 1.40 -3.01 20.18
N SER A 78 2.09 -2.51 19.17
CA SER A 78 2.13 -1.08 18.84
C SER A 78 2.35 -0.85 17.35
N GLU A 79 1.70 0.17 16.77
CA GLU A 79 1.98 0.59 15.39
C GLU A 79 3.43 1.06 15.19
N ASN A 80 4.07 1.56 16.23
CA ASN A 80 5.44 2.03 16.17
C ASN A 80 6.47 0.90 16.06
N SER A 81 6.05 -0.36 16.29
CA SER A 81 6.91 -1.54 16.10
C SER A 81 6.99 -2.01 14.65
N VAL A 82 6.21 -1.41 13.73
CA VAL A 82 6.25 -1.74 12.31
C VAL A 82 7.49 -1.13 11.67
N ASP A 83 8.41 -1.98 11.27
CA ASP A 83 9.57 -1.57 10.48
C ASP A 83 9.25 -1.75 8.99
N ILE A 84 9.17 -0.62 8.27
CA ILE A 84 8.87 -0.63 6.84
C ILE A 84 10.14 -0.86 6.01
N GLU A 85 11.29 -0.48 6.53
CA GLU A 85 12.57 -0.52 5.82
C GLU A 85 13.13 -1.94 5.71
N ASN A 86 12.85 -2.78 6.72
CA ASN A 86 13.30 -4.16 6.73
C ASN A 86 12.19 -5.12 6.28
N PRO A 87 12.52 -6.15 5.46
CA PRO A 87 11.58 -7.20 5.10
C PRO A 87 11.05 -7.94 6.33
N ASP A 88 9.74 -8.17 6.35
CA ASP A 88 9.07 -8.94 7.40
C ASP A 88 8.30 -10.10 6.76
N PRO A 89 8.93 -11.28 6.60
CA PRO A 89 8.31 -12.42 5.92
C PRO A 89 7.08 -12.96 6.65
N ASP A 90 7.01 -12.79 7.98
CA ASP A 90 5.87 -13.25 8.78
C ASP A 90 4.62 -12.37 8.56
N ALA A 91 4.83 -11.17 8.01
CA ALA A 91 3.76 -10.24 7.68
C ALA A 91 3.43 -10.18 6.18
N ASP A 92 4.13 -10.93 5.32
CA ASP A 92 3.92 -10.90 3.86
C ASP A 92 2.67 -11.69 3.46
N PHE A 93 1.67 -10.97 3.01
CA PHE A 93 0.38 -11.48 2.49
C PHE A 93 0.17 -11.09 1.01
N THR A 94 1.25 -10.99 0.27
CA THR A 94 1.20 -10.57 -1.14
C THR A 94 0.54 -11.64 -2.01
N PRO A 95 -0.52 -11.30 -2.77
CA PRO A 95 -1.09 -12.22 -3.74
C PRO A 95 -0.07 -12.61 -4.82
N PRO A 96 -0.01 -13.88 -5.26
CA PRO A 96 1.04 -14.39 -6.16
C PRO A 96 1.24 -13.59 -7.44
N GLY A 97 0.17 -13.03 -8.01
CA GLY A 97 0.23 -12.23 -9.26
C GLY A 97 0.88 -10.85 -9.12
N PHE A 98 1.18 -10.40 -7.89
CA PHE A 98 1.71 -9.07 -7.62
C PHE A 98 3.08 -9.08 -6.93
N ALA A 99 3.57 -10.26 -6.55
CA ALA A 99 4.78 -10.43 -5.77
C ALA A 99 6.07 -9.85 -6.42
N ASP A 100 6.09 -9.71 -7.75
CA ASP A 100 7.24 -9.12 -8.45
C ASP A 100 7.34 -7.59 -8.28
N LYS A 101 6.22 -6.92 -8.04
CA LYS A 101 6.13 -5.45 -8.05
C LYS A 101 5.84 -4.86 -6.68
N PHE A 102 5.03 -5.55 -5.90
CA PHE A 102 4.54 -5.08 -4.61
C PHE A 102 4.78 -6.12 -3.52
N GLU A 103 4.84 -5.63 -2.30
CA GLU A 103 4.80 -6.41 -1.07
C GLU A 103 3.64 -5.88 -0.24
N VAL A 104 2.73 -6.77 0.15
CA VAL A 104 1.58 -6.45 0.99
C VAL A 104 1.86 -7.00 2.37
N ARG A 105 2.13 -6.12 3.34
CA ARG A 105 2.31 -6.52 4.74
C ARG A 105 1.04 -6.26 5.52
N ARG A 106 0.67 -7.23 6.32
CA ARG A 106 -0.51 -7.16 7.17
C ARG A 106 -0.12 -7.40 8.63
N TYR A 107 -0.53 -6.44 9.47
CA TYR A 107 -0.33 -6.49 10.91
C TYR A 107 -1.66 -6.37 11.61
N ASN A 108 -1.76 -6.94 12.81
CA ASN A 108 -2.93 -6.80 13.65
C ASN A 108 -2.56 -6.39 15.07
N ILE A 109 -3.44 -5.60 15.71
CA ILE A 109 -3.38 -5.24 17.12
C ILE A 109 -4.70 -5.68 17.75
N SER A 110 -4.64 -6.47 18.78
CA SER A 110 -5.80 -6.93 19.53
C SER A 110 -6.09 -6.01 20.71
N TYR A 111 -7.36 -5.66 20.92
CA TYR A 111 -7.82 -4.82 22.01
C TYR A 111 -8.85 -5.55 22.88
N PHE A 112 -8.79 -5.32 24.19
CA PHE A 112 -9.85 -5.68 25.12
C PHE A 112 -11.07 -4.74 24.99
N SER A 113 -12.16 -5.09 25.66
CA SER A 113 -13.38 -4.28 25.69
C SER A 113 -13.20 -2.89 26.31
N ASP A 114 -12.19 -2.70 27.15
CA ASP A 114 -11.83 -1.43 27.76
C ASP A 114 -10.89 -0.57 26.88
N GLY A 115 -10.53 -1.07 25.69
CA GLY A 115 -9.64 -0.40 24.75
C GLY A 115 -8.15 -0.58 25.04
N THR A 116 -7.77 -1.38 26.05
CA THR A 116 -6.37 -1.72 26.30
C THR A 116 -5.86 -2.74 25.28
N VAL A 117 -4.57 -2.64 24.91
CA VAL A 117 -3.94 -3.58 23.99
C VAL A 117 -3.71 -4.91 24.69
N VAL A 118 -4.06 -6.01 24.01
CA VAL A 118 -3.76 -7.35 24.50
C VAL A 118 -2.24 -7.57 24.40
N ASP A 119 -1.61 -7.83 25.54
CA ASP A 119 -0.19 -8.14 25.58
C ASP A 119 0.02 -9.60 25.15
N THR A 120 0.61 -9.78 23.98
CA THR A 120 0.87 -11.09 23.37
C THR A 120 2.20 -11.70 23.79
N THR A 121 2.87 -11.14 24.81
CA THR A 121 4.11 -11.72 25.30
C THR A 121 3.90 -13.18 25.77
N PRO A 122 4.79 -14.10 25.38
CA PRO A 122 4.61 -15.55 25.60
C PRO A 122 4.54 -16.01 27.06
N ALA A 123 4.62 -15.07 28.00
CA ALA A 123 4.55 -15.35 29.43
C ALA A 123 3.13 -15.52 29.99
N LYS A 124 2.08 -15.12 29.24
CA LYS A 124 0.69 -15.37 29.66
C LYS A 124 0.24 -16.72 29.15
N SER A 125 -0.14 -17.61 30.08
CA SER A 125 -0.62 -18.95 29.77
C SER A 125 -1.79 -18.91 28.79
N GLN A 126 -1.84 -19.87 27.87
CA GLN A 126 -2.91 -20.06 26.86
C GLN A 126 -4.33 -19.92 27.41
N ASP A 127 -4.54 -20.20 28.68
CA ASP A 127 -5.86 -20.12 29.34
C ASP A 127 -6.36 -18.69 29.60
N THR A 128 -5.50 -17.69 29.55
CA THR A 128 -5.88 -16.29 29.84
C THR A 128 -6.32 -15.54 28.55
N TYR A 129 -6.07 -16.11 27.37
CA TYR A 129 -6.48 -15.53 26.08
C TYR A 129 -7.92 -15.88 25.69
N ASN A 130 -8.61 -16.70 26.50
CA ASN A 130 -9.96 -17.07 26.23
C ASN A 130 -10.89 -15.86 26.39
N ASP A 131 -11.47 -15.44 25.28
CA ASP A 131 -12.69 -14.67 25.16
C ASP A 131 -12.65 -13.14 25.32
N GLU A 132 -11.55 -12.48 25.62
CA GLU A 132 -11.58 -11.07 25.99
C GLU A 132 -11.19 -10.07 24.89
N SER A 133 -10.59 -10.50 23.78
CA SER A 133 -10.34 -9.56 22.68
C SER A 133 -11.64 -9.26 21.94
N PHE A 134 -12.07 -8.02 22.02
CA PHE A 134 -13.33 -7.57 21.47
C PHE A 134 -13.20 -6.98 20.08
N ILE A 135 -12.09 -6.33 19.81
CA ILE A 135 -11.80 -5.60 18.56
C ILE A 135 -10.36 -5.88 18.14
N ARG A 136 -10.15 -6.03 16.84
CA ARG A 136 -8.83 -6.07 16.22
C ARG A 136 -8.67 -4.95 15.22
N LYS A 137 -7.58 -4.22 15.34
CA LYS A 137 -7.16 -3.26 14.32
C LYS A 137 -6.25 -3.98 13.34
N ILE A 138 -6.70 -4.05 12.10
CA ILE A 138 -5.92 -4.61 11.00
C ILE A 138 -5.28 -3.48 10.23
N MET A 139 -3.98 -3.56 10.01
CA MET A 139 -3.21 -2.58 9.24
C MET A 139 -2.61 -3.26 8.02
N VAL A 140 -2.81 -2.65 6.87
CA VAL A 140 -2.29 -3.13 5.59
C VAL A 140 -1.34 -2.09 5.02
N TYR A 141 -0.13 -2.51 4.70
CA TYR A 141 0.91 -1.70 4.08
C TYR A 141 1.22 -2.27 2.69
N VAL A 142 1.15 -1.43 1.66
CA VAL A 142 1.57 -1.79 0.31
C VAL A 142 2.88 -1.09 0.00
N ILE A 143 3.93 -1.87 -0.20
CA ILE A 143 5.30 -1.42 -0.40
C ILE A 143 5.71 -1.80 -1.83
N ARG A 144 6.38 -0.90 -2.53
CA ARG A 144 6.96 -1.21 -3.83
C ARG A 144 8.26 -1.96 -3.66
N ARG A 145 8.37 -3.18 -4.21
CA ARG A 145 9.59 -4.01 -4.04
C ARG A 145 10.86 -3.41 -4.65
N LYS A 146 10.73 -2.61 -5.72
CA LYS A 146 11.88 -2.03 -6.43
C LYS A 146 12.74 -1.13 -5.56
N ASP A 147 12.14 -0.35 -4.69
CA ASP A 147 12.81 0.70 -3.91
C ASP A 147 12.43 0.70 -2.43
N GLY A 148 11.65 -0.30 -1.97
CA GLY A 148 11.18 -0.40 -0.59
C GLY A 148 10.20 0.72 -0.18
N LYS A 149 9.69 1.50 -1.15
CA LYS A 149 8.87 2.66 -0.84
C LYS A 149 7.45 2.27 -0.47
N LEU A 150 6.97 2.80 0.66
CA LEU A 150 5.57 2.72 1.03
C LEU A 150 4.71 3.49 0.02
N ILE A 151 3.76 2.81 -0.61
CA ILE A 151 2.81 3.37 -1.56
C ILE A 151 1.50 3.73 -0.88
N LEU A 152 0.98 2.83 -0.05
CA LEU A 152 -0.30 3.01 0.62
C LEU A 152 -0.29 2.32 1.99
N LYS A 153 -0.88 2.98 2.98
CA LYS A 153 -1.22 2.41 4.29
C LYS A 153 -2.71 2.55 4.50
N SER A 154 -3.35 1.50 4.96
CA SER A 154 -4.75 1.54 5.38
C SER A 154 -4.96 0.73 6.64
N SER A 155 -6.03 1.03 7.37
CA SER A 155 -6.40 0.25 8.54
C SER A 155 -7.92 0.09 8.62
N THR A 156 -8.35 -1.02 9.22
CA THR A 156 -9.75 -1.29 9.52
C THR A 156 -9.86 -1.94 10.88
N PHE A 157 -11.06 -1.90 11.46
CA PHE A 157 -11.37 -2.58 12.70
C PHE A 157 -12.29 -3.76 12.40
N VAL A 158 -12.01 -4.88 13.02
CA VAL A 158 -12.86 -6.09 12.96
C VAL A 158 -13.25 -6.43 14.40
N SER A 159 -14.53 -6.60 14.64
CA SER A 159 -15.04 -7.01 15.94
C SER A 159 -15.65 -8.40 15.87
N ARG A 160 -15.88 -9.01 17.05
CA ARG A 160 -16.53 -10.31 17.19
C ARG A 160 -17.95 -10.34 16.62
N ASN A 161 -18.62 -9.18 16.55
CA ASN A 161 -20.00 -9.05 16.09
C ASN A 161 -20.12 -8.44 14.68
N GLY A 162 -19.04 -8.37 13.94
CA GLY A 162 -19.00 -7.79 12.59
C GLY A 162 -18.12 -6.54 12.49
N LEU A 163 -18.18 -5.89 11.33
CA LEU A 163 -17.41 -4.69 11.05
C LEU A 163 -18.09 -3.44 11.61
N TYR A 164 -17.25 -2.53 12.09
CA TYR A 164 -17.60 -1.14 12.37
C TYR A 164 -16.83 -0.22 11.43
#